data_f5672ffb18acd16f8be6cc8042cb2108
#
_entry.id   f5672ffb18acd16f8be6cc8042cb2108
#
_cell.length_a   1.000
_cell.length_b   1.000
_cell.length_c   1.000
_cell.angle_alpha   90.00
_cell.angle_beta   90.00
_cell.angle_gamma   90.00
#
_symmetry.space_group_name_H-M   'P 1'
#
loop_
_entity.id
_entity.type
_entity.pdbx_description
1 polymer ?
#
loop_
_entity_poly.entity_id
_entity_poly.type
_entity_poly.pdbx_seq_one_letter_code
_entity_poly.pdbx_strand_id
1 'polypeptide(L)'
;MERMSKAIAKHSKLILLLAIILVVPAAFGYFKTDVNYDILSYLPEETSTMQAEKILKDDFGCGSVAMLIVEDMPDKDVAKIKEKVAKLDGVKKALWVDDFIDLSVPKEILPKDMTDLLYNGDKSTMIIVMLKEGTATLTTQNTVQQIRNIVGKQGFLSGMSGIIKDTKDCADGEMPLYVIIAAVLTLIVLLLTMESTVVPFVFLLSIALAIIYNFGSNIILGEISYITKALAAVLQLGVTMDYSIFLLHRYDEELGRTPDKIEAMSNAIQNTFVSIIGSSTTTVAGFLALCAMDLTLGMDMGIVMAKGVIIGVLCTVTVLPSLILIFDGPIHKYKHRTILTAF
;
A
#
# COMPACT_ATOMS: atom_id res chain seq x y z
N MET A 1 19.63 27.96 12.46
CA MET A 1 20.11 26.56 12.40
C MET A 1 20.83 26.16 13.69
N GLU A 2 21.86 26.88 14.13
CA GLU A 2 22.67 26.53 15.31
C GLU A 2 21.84 26.33 16.60
N ARG A 3 20.90 27.24 16.91
CA ARG A 3 20.02 27.09 18.08
C ARG A 3 19.12 25.87 18.01
N MET A 4 18.64 25.54 16.81
CA MET A 4 17.76 24.38 16.58
C MET A 4 18.54 23.07 16.72
N SER A 5 19.69 22.95 16.08
CA SER A 5 20.52 21.73 16.15
C SER A 5 21.02 21.47 17.57
N LYS A 6 21.44 22.53 18.31
CA LYS A 6 21.79 22.41 19.73
C LYS A 6 20.60 21.97 20.60
N ALA A 7 19.39 22.50 20.33
CA ALA A 7 18.18 22.10 21.05
C ALA A 7 17.84 20.61 20.77
N ILE A 8 17.96 20.15 19.51
CA ILE A 8 17.72 18.75 19.13
C ILE A 8 18.70 17.83 19.87
N ALA A 9 20.00 18.13 19.81
CA ALA A 9 21.02 17.30 20.45
C ALA A 9 20.85 17.29 21.99
N LYS A 10 20.57 18.43 22.61
CA LYS A 10 20.41 18.56 24.06
C LYS A 10 19.16 17.85 24.60
N HIS A 11 18.06 17.88 23.85
CA HIS A 11 16.77 17.31 24.27
C HIS A 11 16.45 15.96 23.62
N SER A 12 17.46 15.18 23.25
CA SER A 12 17.34 13.90 22.55
C SER A 12 16.34 12.93 23.19
N LYS A 13 16.34 12.81 24.53
CA LYS A 13 15.38 11.94 25.25
C LYS A 13 13.95 12.40 25.14
N LEU A 14 13.72 13.74 25.18
CA LEU A 14 12.39 14.32 25.02
C LEU A 14 11.86 14.13 23.59
N ILE A 15 12.73 14.32 22.60
CA ILE A 15 12.38 14.11 21.19
C ILE A 15 11.99 12.65 20.94
N LEU A 16 12.75 11.70 21.46
CA LEU A 16 12.41 10.29 21.33
C LEU A 16 11.09 9.94 22.03
N LEU A 17 10.86 10.50 23.23
CA LEU A 17 9.58 10.34 23.93
C LEU A 17 8.41 10.87 23.10
N LEU A 18 8.54 12.07 22.55
CA LEU A 18 7.53 12.66 21.66
C LEU A 18 7.33 11.82 20.39
N ALA A 19 8.41 11.33 19.79
CA ALA A 19 8.32 10.43 18.64
C ALA A 19 7.51 9.18 18.98
N ILE A 20 7.76 8.54 20.12
CA ILE A 20 6.99 7.36 20.55
C ILE A 20 5.51 7.71 20.80
N ILE A 21 5.22 8.83 21.42
CA ILE A 21 3.84 9.29 21.66
C ILE A 21 3.11 9.53 20.33
N LEU A 22 3.78 10.10 19.32
CA LEU A 22 3.21 10.35 17.99
C LEU A 22 2.88 9.05 17.21
N VAL A 23 3.42 7.90 17.60
CA VAL A 23 3.05 6.60 17.00
C VAL A 23 1.55 6.29 17.24
N VAL A 24 1.00 6.69 18.39
CA VAL A 24 -0.40 6.40 18.73
C VAL A 24 -1.38 7.06 17.73
N PRO A 25 -1.35 8.40 17.52
CA PRO A 25 -2.22 9.02 16.52
C PRO A 25 -1.88 8.56 15.09
N ALA A 26 -0.62 8.25 14.79
CA ALA A 26 -0.24 7.71 13.48
C ALA A 26 -0.84 6.31 13.24
N ALA A 27 -0.80 5.43 14.23
CA ALA A 27 -1.46 4.13 14.14
C ALA A 27 -2.99 4.28 13.96
N PHE A 28 -3.62 5.18 14.71
CA PHE A 28 -5.04 5.49 14.52
C PHE A 28 -5.33 5.96 13.09
N GLY A 29 -4.51 6.86 12.55
CA GLY A 29 -4.64 7.35 11.17
C GLY A 29 -4.48 6.23 10.14
N TYR A 30 -3.53 5.32 10.34
CA TYR A 30 -3.32 4.17 9.46
C TYR A 30 -4.57 3.27 9.36
N PHE A 31 -5.21 2.95 10.49
CA PHE A 31 -6.41 2.12 10.50
C PHE A 31 -7.67 2.84 9.98
N LYS A 32 -7.65 4.17 9.93
CA LYS A 32 -8.77 4.98 9.44
C LYS A 32 -8.64 5.37 7.97
N THR A 33 -7.47 5.19 7.38
CA THR A 33 -7.25 5.46 5.95
C THR A 33 -7.78 4.29 5.13
N ASP A 34 -8.69 4.56 4.22
CA ASP A 34 -9.23 3.56 3.29
C ASP A 34 -8.20 3.26 2.19
N VAL A 35 -8.23 2.03 1.68
CA VAL A 35 -7.37 1.60 0.58
C VAL A 35 -8.23 1.26 -0.62
N ASN A 36 -8.02 1.99 -1.71
CA ASN A 36 -8.72 1.78 -2.97
C ASN A 36 -7.98 0.75 -3.83
N TYR A 37 -8.67 -0.33 -4.16
CA TYR A 37 -8.17 -1.41 -5.02
C TYR A 37 -8.68 -1.32 -6.46
N ASP A 38 -9.59 -0.37 -6.75
CA ASP A 38 -10.13 -0.17 -8.08
C ASP A 38 -9.25 0.76 -8.91
N ILE A 39 -8.45 0.18 -9.78
CA ILE A 39 -7.58 0.95 -10.67
C ILE A 39 -8.37 1.80 -11.68
N LEU A 40 -9.62 1.41 -12.00
CA LEU A 40 -10.46 2.15 -12.94
C LEU A 40 -10.93 3.48 -12.35
N SER A 41 -11.11 3.55 -11.03
CA SER A 41 -11.53 4.77 -10.34
C SER A 41 -10.51 5.93 -10.46
N TYR A 42 -9.28 5.63 -10.89
CA TYR A 42 -8.25 6.63 -11.15
C TYR A 42 -8.27 7.17 -12.59
N LEU A 43 -9.13 6.64 -13.46
CA LEU A 43 -9.30 7.19 -14.80
C LEU A 43 -10.04 8.53 -14.75
N PRO A 44 -9.72 9.48 -15.66
CA PRO A 44 -10.47 10.72 -15.78
C PRO A 44 -11.97 10.47 -16.03
N GLU A 45 -12.84 11.22 -15.36
CA GLU A 45 -14.30 11.09 -15.48
C GLU A 45 -14.82 11.31 -16.92
N GLU A 46 -14.05 12.00 -17.73
CA GLU A 46 -14.36 12.31 -19.13
C GLU A 46 -14.19 11.10 -20.07
N THR A 47 -13.56 10.04 -19.60
CA THR A 47 -13.36 8.84 -20.41
C THR A 47 -14.68 8.13 -20.68
N SER A 48 -14.83 7.58 -21.89
CA SER A 48 -16.06 6.88 -22.31
C SER A 48 -16.42 5.72 -21.38
N THR A 49 -15.41 5.05 -20.81
CA THR A 49 -15.59 3.93 -19.86
C THR A 49 -16.25 4.43 -18.56
N MET A 50 -15.76 5.55 -17.99
CA MET A 50 -16.32 6.11 -16.75
C MET A 50 -17.72 6.66 -16.97
N GLN A 51 -17.98 7.26 -18.13
CA GLN A 51 -19.33 7.71 -18.50
C GLN A 51 -20.29 6.52 -18.64
N ALA A 52 -19.86 5.42 -19.26
CA ALA A 52 -20.66 4.21 -19.40
C ALA A 52 -20.95 3.56 -18.03
N GLU A 53 -19.96 3.50 -17.12
CA GLU A 53 -20.15 3.00 -15.76
C GLU A 53 -21.17 3.84 -14.99
N LYS A 54 -21.11 5.17 -15.13
CA LYS A 54 -22.08 6.06 -14.50
C LYS A 54 -23.50 5.82 -15.02
N ILE A 55 -23.69 5.66 -16.33
CA ILE A 55 -24.98 5.33 -16.94
C ILE A 55 -25.50 3.98 -16.42
N LEU A 56 -24.63 2.95 -16.37
CA LEU A 56 -24.99 1.63 -15.82
C LEU A 56 -25.48 1.72 -14.39
N LYS A 57 -24.84 2.56 -13.58
CA LYS A 57 -25.20 2.75 -12.18
C LYS A 57 -26.48 3.57 -12.03
N ASP A 58 -26.58 4.72 -12.69
CA ASP A 58 -27.65 5.70 -12.47
C ASP A 58 -28.93 5.29 -13.19
N ASP A 59 -28.88 4.85 -14.45
CA ASP A 59 -30.05 4.54 -15.26
C ASP A 59 -30.49 3.08 -15.12
N PHE A 60 -29.51 2.15 -15.05
CA PHE A 60 -29.81 0.72 -14.91
C PHE A 60 -29.73 0.23 -13.47
N GLY A 61 -29.26 1.05 -12.52
CA GLY A 61 -29.07 0.71 -11.11
C GLY A 61 -28.18 -0.51 -10.92
N CYS A 62 -27.23 -0.75 -11.81
CA CYS A 62 -26.27 -1.84 -11.76
C CYS A 62 -24.90 -1.25 -11.43
N GLY A 63 -24.40 -1.54 -10.24
CA GLY A 63 -23.09 -1.03 -9.81
C GLY A 63 -21.94 -1.79 -10.42
N SER A 64 -22.10 -3.10 -10.62
CA SER A 64 -21.09 -3.94 -11.29
C SER A 64 -21.69 -5.27 -11.73
N VAL A 65 -20.95 -5.98 -12.60
CA VAL A 65 -21.33 -7.29 -13.13
C VAL A 65 -20.22 -8.30 -12.87
N ALA A 66 -20.60 -9.49 -12.41
CA ALA A 66 -19.72 -10.63 -12.26
C ALA A 66 -20.28 -11.82 -13.05
N MET A 67 -19.39 -12.70 -13.50
CA MET A 67 -19.70 -13.91 -14.23
C MET A 67 -19.36 -15.10 -13.31
N LEU A 68 -20.39 -15.85 -12.92
CA LEU A 68 -20.22 -17.07 -12.14
C LEU A 68 -20.26 -18.28 -13.05
N ILE A 69 -19.15 -18.93 -13.24
CA ILE A 69 -19.01 -20.16 -14.00
C ILE A 69 -19.17 -21.32 -13.03
N VAL A 70 -20.03 -22.27 -13.36
CA VAL A 70 -20.25 -23.50 -12.58
C VAL A 70 -19.92 -24.70 -13.46
N GLU A 71 -19.08 -25.61 -12.94
CA GLU A 71 -18.60 -26.79 -13.68
C GLU A 71 -19.13 -28.09 -13.08
N ASP A 72 -19.31 -29.09 -13.94
CA ASP A 72 -19.67 -30.45 -13.59
C ASP A 72 -20.87 -30.59 -12.63
N MET A 73 -21.90 -29.77 -12.86
CA MET A 73 -23.08 -29.72 -11.98
C MET A 73 -24.39 -29.85 -12.79
N PRO A 74 -25.34 -30.66 -12.32
CA PRO A 74 -26.67 -30.76 -12.96
C PRO A 74 -27.41 -29.42 -12.92
N ASP A 75 -28.18 -29.10 -13.98
CA ASP A 75 -28.91 -27.83 -14.10
C ASP A 75 -29.82 -27.52 -12.91
N LYS A 76 -30.44 -28.54 -12.28
CA LYS A 76 -31.27 -28.40 -11.08
C LYS A 76 -30.47 -27.87 -9.87
N ASP A 77 -29.21 -28.24 -9.76
CA ASP A 77 -28.36 -27.79 -8.65
C ASP A 77 -27.77 -26.40 -8.96
N VAL A 78 -27.48 -26.12 -10.23
CA VAL A 78 -27.14 -24.77 -10.71
C VAL A 78 -28.26 -23.78 -10.41
N ALA A 79 -29.52 -24.12 -10.68
CA ALA A 79 -30.69 -23.29 -10.33
C ALA A 79 -30.77 -22.99 -8.81
N LYS A 80 -30.48 -23.98 -7.96
CA LYS A 80 -30.43 -23.76 -6.50
C LYS A 80 -29.29 -22.83 -6.08
N ILE A 81 -28.14 -22.93 -6.73
CA ILE A 81 -27.02 -21.99 -6.51
C ILE A 81 -27.45 -20.59 -6.91
N LYS A 82 -28.00 -20.42 -8.11
CA LYS A 82 -28.51 -19.13 -8.58
C LYS A 82 -29.49 -18.50 -7.59
N GLU A 83 -30.47 -19.29 -7.08
CA GLU A 83 -31.41 -18.78 -6.08
C GLU A 83 -30.73 -18.33 -4.78
N LYS A 84 -29.73 -19.09 -4.30
CA LYS A 84 -28.96 -18.69 -3.11
C LYS A 84 -28.18 -17.42 -3.36
N VAL A 85 -27.53 -17.30 -4.51
CA VAL A 85 -26.77 -16.11 -4.92
C VAL A 85 -27.70 -14.90 -5.06
N ALA A 86 -28.87 -15.08 -5.70
CA ALA A 86 -29.85 -14.00 -5.87
C ALA A 86 -30.41 -13.43 -4.55
N LYS A 87 -30.35 -14.20 -3.45
CA LYS A 87 -30.81 -13.79 -2.11
C LYS A 87 -29.76 -13.01 -1.31
N LEU A 88 -28.55 -12.89 -1.79
CA LEU A 88 -27.49 -12.11 -1.11
C LEU A 88 -27.78 -10.61 -1.20
N ASP A 89 -27.56 -9.90 -0.10
CA ASP A 89 -27.89 -8.47 -0.01
C ASP A 89 -27.20 -7.61 -1.07
N GLY A 90 -25.95 -7.91 -1.44
CA GLY A 90 -25.20 -7.19 -2.46
C GLY A 90 -25.59 -7.54 -3.88
N VAL A 91 -26.40 -8.57 -4.12
CA VAL A 91 -26.86 -8.99 -5.44
C VAL A 91 -28.16 -8.25 -5.81
N LYS A 92 -28.15 -7.62 -6.99
CA LYS A 92 -29.35 -7.04 -7.58
C LYS A 92 -30.19 -8.09 -8.30
N LYS A 93 -29.52 -8.89 -9.15
CA LYS A 93 -30.15 -9.97 -9.91
C LYS A 93 -29.08 -11.00 -10.33
N ALA A 94 -29.46 -12.26 -10.32
CA ALA A 94 -28.70 -13.32 -10.94
C ALA A 94 -29.51 -13.84 -12.13
N LEU A 95 -28.90 -13.84 -13.32
CA LEU A 95 -29.53 -14.23 -14.58
C LEU A 95 -28.88 -15.52 -15.10
N TRP A 96 -29.73 -16.46 -15.44
CA TRP A 96 -29.31 -17.72 -16.07
C TRP A 96 -30.39 -18.17 -17.05
N VAL A 97 -30.19 -19.31 -17.71
CA VAL A 97 -31.11 -19.82 -18.74
C VAL A 97 -32.56 -20.01 -18.24
N ASP A 98 -32.73 -20.37 -16.96
CA ASP A 98 -34.06 -20.56 -16.32
C ASP A 98 -34.90 -19.28 -16.16
N ASP A 99 -34.30 -18.10 -16.30
CA ASP A 99 -35.03 -16.82 -16.37
C ASP A 99 -35.73 -16.59 -17.71
N PHE A 100 -35.30 -17.32 -18.75
CA PHE A 100 -35.77 -17.13 -20.11
C PHE A 100 -36.54 -18.33 -20.64
N ILE A 101 -36.20 -19.54 -20.22
CA ILE A 101 -36.72 -20.78 -20.75
C ILE A 101 -36.84 -21.81 -19.63
N ASP A 102 -37.92 -22.61 -19.64
CA ASP A 102 -38.12 -23.73 -18.70
C ASP A 102 -37.01 -24.79 -18.88
N LEU A 103 -36.42 -25.21 -17.75
CA LEU A 103 -35.35 -26.22 -17.73
C LEU A 103 -35.80 -27.61 -18.22
N SER A 104 -37.10 -27.83 -18.46
CA SER A 104 -37.62 -29.05 -19.09
C SER A 104 -37.39 -29.09 -20.62
N VAL A 105 -37.02 -27.93 -21.22
CA VAL A 105 -36.72 -27.82 -22.65
C VAL A 105 -35.33 -28.37 -22.92
N PRO A 106 -35.15 -29.35 -23.81
CA PRO A 106 -33.84 -29.89 -24.20
C PRO A 106 -32.92 -28.78 -24.71
N LYS A 107 -31.63 -28.82 -24.34
CA LYS A 107 -30.62 -27.80 -24.71
C LYS A 107 -30.43 -27.66 -26.21
N GLU A 108 -30.66 -28.77 -26.96
CA GLU A 108 -30.53 -28.84 -28.40
C GLU A 108 -31.56 -28.00 -29.17
N ILE A 109 -32.68 -27.61 -28.49
CA ILE A 109 -33.75 -26.79 -29.09
C ILE A 109 -33.54 -25.30 -28.81
N LEU A 110 -32.60 -24.94 -27.90
CA LEU A 110 -32.29 -23.57 -27.56
C LEU A 110 -31.63 -22.86 -28.74
N PRO A 111 -31.85 -21.53 -28.89
CA PRO A 111 -31.10 -20.70 -29.84
C PRO A 111 -29.59 -20.85 -29.62
N LYS A 112 -28.84 -21.08 -30.67
CA LYS A 112 -27.38 -21.27 -30.59
C LYS A 112 -26.68 -20.12 -29.88
N ASP A 113 -27.09 -18.87 -30.12
CA ASP A 113 -26.52 -17.69 -29.50
C ASP A 113 -26.65 -17.73 -27.96
N MET A 114 -27.71 -18.30 -27.42
CA MET A 114 -27.90 -18.48 -25.96
C MET A 114 -27.08 -19.66 -25.44
N THR A 115 -27.05 -20.77 -26.15
CA THR A 115 -26.25 -21.92 -25.71
C THR A 115 -24.77 -21.63 -25.75
N ASP A 116 -24.29 -20.96 -26.79
CA ASP A 116 -22.90 -20.58 -26.96
C ASP A 116 -22.44 -19.52 -25.90
N LEU A 117 -23.37 -18.69 -25.42
CA LEU A 117 -23.08 -17.71 -24.37
C LEU A 117 -23.09 -18.32 -22.96
N LEU A 118 -24.05 -19.19 -22.67
CA LEU A 118 -24.31 -19.66 -21.30
C LEU A 118 -23.78 -21.05 -20.98
N TYR A 119 -23.45 -21.86 -22.00
CA TYR A 119 -22.96 -23.22 -21.82
C TYR A 119 -21.66 -23.44 -22.59
N ASN A 120 -20.77 -24.23 -22.02
CA ASN A 120 -19.61 -24.79 -22.72
C ASN A 120 -19.78 -26.31 -22.81
N GLY A 121 -20.57 -26.74 -23.80
CA GLY A 121 -21.04 -28.12 -23.90
C GLY A 121 -21.82 -28.53 -22.65
N ASP A 122 -21.57 -29.75 -22.18
CA ASP A 122 -22.21 -30.30 -20.98
C ASP A 122 -21.38 -30.09 -19.70
N LYS A 123 -20.21 -29.42 -19.81
CA LYS A 123 -19.25 -29.35 -18.72
C LYS A 123 -19.41 -28.14 -17.82
N SER A 124 -19.78 -27.00 -18.38
CA SER A 124 -19.89 -25.78 -17.60
C SER A 124 -21.00 -24.85 -18.07
N THR A 125 -21.53 -24.06 -17.17
CA THR A 125 -22.52 -23.03 -17.46
C THR A 125 -22.20 -21.74 -16.76
N MET A 126 -22.70 -20.62 -17.26
CA MET A 126 -22.40 -19.28 -16.75
C MET A 126 -23.67 -18.59 -16.25
N ILE A 127 -23.63 -18.11 -15.01
CA ILE A 127 -24.64 -17.25 -14.39
C ILE A 127 -24.11 -15.83 -14.40
N ILE A 128 -24.86 -14.88 -14.93
CA ILE A 128 -24.55 -13.47 -14.89
C ILE A 128 -25.08 -12.87 -13.59
N VAL A 129 -24.20 -12.35 -12.75
CA VAL A 129 -24.55 -11.76 -11.45
C VAL A 129 -24.39 -10.25 -11.53
N MET A 130 -25.52 -9.54 -11.43
CA MET A 130 -25.58 -8.09 -11.33
C MET A 130 -25.51 -7.70 -9.87
N LEU A 131 -24.56 -6.85 -9.50
CA LEU A 131 -24.33 -6.37 -8.14
C LEU A 131 -24.90 -4.96 -7.97
N LYS A 132 -25.31 -4.62 -6.75
CA LYS A 132 -25.95 -3.32 -6.44
C LYS A 132 -24.96 -2.18 -6.43
N GLU A 133 -23.73 -2.45 -5.98
CA GLU A 133 -22.70 -1.44 -5.78
C GLU A 133 -21.52 -1.64 -6.72
N GLY A 134 -20.64 -0.62 -6.77
CA GLY A 134 -19.41 -0.63 -7.57
C GLY A 134 -18.45 -1.74 -7.17
N THR A 135 -17.51 -2.04 -8.05
CA THR A 135 -16.60 -3.19 -8.01
C THR A 135 -15.75 -3.28 -6.74
N ALA A 136 -15.30 -2.15 -6.20
CA ALA A 136 -14.36 -2.08 -5.08
C ALA A 136 -15.03 -1.89 -3.71
N THR A 137 -16.36 -1.70 -3.64
CA THR A 137 -17.03 -1.47 -2.37
C THR A 137 -16.95 -2.68 -1.43
N LEU A 138 -16.94 -2.42 -0.13
CA LEU A 138 -16.90 -3.49 0.88
C LEU A 138 -18.09 -4.46 0.74
N THR A 139 -19.26 -3.94 0.40
CA THR A 139 -20.46 -4.75 0.14
C THR A 139 -20.23 -5.71 -1.02
N THR A 140 -19.72 -5.22 -2.16
CA THR A 140 -19.41 -6.05 -3.33
C THR A 140 -18.34 -7.08 -3.01
N GLN A 141 -17.26 -6.70 -2.33
CA GLN A 141 -16.16 -7.59 -1.96
C GLN A 141 -16.63 -8.73 -1.03
N ASN A 142 -17.49 -8.41 -0.05
CA ASN A 142 -18.09 -9.40 0.83
C ASN A 142 -19.06 -10.31 0.07
N THR A 143 -19.84 -9.77 -0.87
CA THR A 143 -20.76 -10.54 -1.70
C THR A 143 -20.02 -11.52 -2.58
N VAL A 144 -18.92 -11.10 -3.23
CA VAL A 144 -18.03 -11.97 -3.99
C VAL A 144 -17.52 -13.13 -3.14
N GLN A 145 -17.10 -12.86 -1.91
CA GLN A 145 -16.65 -13.93 -1.00
C GLN A 145 -17.79 -14.88 -0.60
N GLN A 146 -18.99 -14.36 -0.36
CA GLN A 146 -20.16 -15.19 -0.05
C GLN A 146 -20.55 -16.08 -1.25
N ILE A 147 -20.51 -15.55 -2.48
CA ILE A 147 -20.76 -16.34 -3.69
C ILE A 147 -19.72 -17.48 -3.80
N ARG A 148 -18.44 -17.20 -3.62
CA ARG A 148 -17.38 -18.23 -3.63
C ARG A 148 -17.63 -19.32 -2.57
N ASN A 149 -18.08 -18.94 -1.40
CA ASN A 149 -18.39 -19.90 -0.34
C ASN A 149 -19.62 -20.77 -0.67
N ILE A 150 -20.62 -20.24 -1.40
CA ILE A 150 -21.80 -20.97 -1.84
C ILE A 150 -21.46 -22.02 -2.90
N VAL A 151 -20.61 -21.64 -3.89
CA VAL A 151 -20.30 -22.53 -5.02
C VAL A 151 -19.14 -23.50 -4.74
N GLY A 152 -18.30 -23.18 -3.77
CA GLY A 152 -17.17 -24.02 -3.38
C GLY A 152 -16.17 -24.24 -4.51
N LYS A 153 -15.71 -25.51 -4.69
CA LYS A 153 -14.66 -25.84 -5.68
C LYS A 153 -15.18 -26.01 -7.10
N GLN A 154 -16.49 -26.06 -7.30
CA GLN A 154 -17.13 -26.28 -8.62
C GLN A 154 -17.54 -24.96 -9.28
N GLY A 155 -17.26 -23.81 -8.66
CA GLY A 155 -17.60 -22.52 -9.22
C GLY A 155 -16.46 -21.54 -9.22
N PHE A 156 -16.36 -20.79 -10.30
CA PHE A 156 -15.35 -19.77 -10.53
C PHE A 156 -16.03 -18.43 -10.79
N LEU A 157 -15.77 -17.45 -9.93
CA LEU A 157 -16.31 -16.10 -10.12
C LEU A 157 -15.28 -15.26 -10.88
N SER A 158 -15.66 -14.78 -12.05
CA SER A 158 -14.87 -13.90 -12.91
C SER A 158 -15.56 -12.54 -13.07
N GLY A 159 -14.91 -11.65 -13.80
CA GLY A 159 -15.33 -10.27 -13.98
C GLY A 159 -14.57 -9.31 -13.07
N MET A 160 -14.76 -7.98 -13.29
CA MET A 160 -13.97 -6.95 -12.62
C MET A 160 -14.06 -7.06 -11.09
N SER A 161 -15.25 -7.33 -10.52
CA SER A 161 -15.43 -7.49 -9.06
C SER A 161 -14.63 -8.66 -8.49
N GLY A 162 -14.52 -9.77 -9.24
CA GLY A 162 -13.68 -10.90 -8.87
C GLY A 162 -12.19 -10.57 -8.90
N ILE A 163 -11.75 -9.90 -9.97
CA ILE A 163 -10.36 -9.46 -10.15
C ILE A 163 -9.94 -8.52 -9.02
N ILE A 164 -10.77 -7.53 -8.68
CA ILE A 164 -10.47 -6.58 -7.60
C ILE A 164 -10.38 -7.29 -6.26
N LYS A 165 -11.29 -8.27 -6.00
CA LYS A 165 -11.22 -9.08 -4.78
C LYS A 165 -9.91 -9.86 -4.68
N ASP A 166 -9.49 -10.51 -5.76
CA ASP A 166 -8.25 -11.27 -5.80
C ASP A 166 -7.02 -10.35 -5.67
N THR A 167 -7.04 -9.20 -6.35
CA THR A 167 -6.00 -8.18 -6.22
C THR A 167 -5.86 -7.70 -4.77
N LYS A 168 -7.00 -7.45 -4.10
CA LYS A 168 -7.00 -7.07 -2.70
C LYS A 168 -6.40 -8.15 -1.81
N ASP A 169 -6.88 -9.39 -1.95
CA ASP A 169 -6.43 -10.50 -1.12
C ASP A 169 -4.93 -10.79 -1.32
N CYS A 170 -4.44 -10.73 -2.56
CA CYS A 170 -3.02 -10.84 -2.88
C CYS A 170 -2.22 -9.67 -2.29
N ALA A 171 -2.66 -8.43 -2.52
CA ALA A 171 -1.95 -7.26 -2.03
C ALA A 171 -1.86 -7.24 -0.50
N ASP A 172 -2.97 -7.49 0.21
CA ASP A 172 -2.98 -7.52 1.67
C ASP A 172 -2.17 -8.69 2.25
N GLY A 173 -2.12 -9.82 1.55
CA GLY A 173 -1.34 -11.00 1.95
C GLY A 173 0.15 -10.87 1.69
N GLU A 174 0.55 -10.30 0.56
CA GLU A 174 1.95 -10.26 0.11
C GLU A 174 2.70 -9.00 0.57
N MET A 175 2.00 -7.87 0.74
CA MET A 175 2.65 -6.60 1.07
C MET A 175 3.53 -6.66 2.33
N PRO A 176 3.10 -7.27 3.47
CA PRO A 176 3.97 -7.38 4.64
C PRO A 176 5.27 -8.14 4.35
N LEU A 177 5.19 -9.18 3.51
CA LEU A 177 6.34 -9.98 3.12
C LEU A 177 7.35 -9.16 2.31
N TYR A 178 6.91 -8.37 1.33
CA TYR A 178 7.81 -7.50 0.55
C TYR A 178 8.50 -6.44 1.40
N VAL A 179 7.78 -5.85 2.35
CA VAL A 179 8.37 -4.87 3.29
C VAL A 179 9.43 -5.55 4.18
N ILE A 180 9.17 -6.76 4.67
CA ILE A 180 10.13 -7.53 5.48
C ILE A 180 11.37 -7.88 4.64
N ILE A 181 11.19 -8.36 3.40
CA ILE A 181 12.30 -8.67 2.50
C ILE A 181 13.15 -7.42 2.25
N ALA A 182 12.53 -6.28 1.95
CA ALA A 182 13.23 -5.01 1.74
C ALA A 182 14.01 -4.59 2.99
N ALA A 183 13.42 -4.70 4.18
CA ALA A 183 14.07 -4.38 5.45
C ALA A 183 15.24 -5.32 5.74
N VAL A 184 15.11 -6.63 5.48
CA VAL A 184 16.18 -7.62 5.67
C VAL A 184 17.33 -7.38 4.70
N LEU A 185 17.05 -7.13 3.42
CA LEU A 185 18.09 -6.80 2.44
C LEU A 185 18.82 -5.51 2.81
N THR A 186 18.09 -4.48 3.21
CA THR A 186 18.66 -3.23 3.73
C THR A 186 19.54 -3.48 4.95
N LEU A 187 19.06 -4.29 5.91
CA LEU A 187 19.83 -4.65 7.08
C LEU A 187 21.14 -5.35 6.73
N ILE A 188 21.12 -6.31 5.80
CA ILE A 188 22.31 -7.02 5.34
C ILE A 188 23.31 -6.03 4.71
N VAL A 189 22.85 -5.16 3.80
CA VAL A 189 23.72 -4.16 3.17
C VAL A 189 24.33 -3.23 4.22
N LEU A 190 23.55 -2.74 5.17
CA LEU A 190 24.04 -1.87 6.24
C LEU A 190 25.03 -2.58 7.16
N LEU A 191 24.81 -3.86 7.50
CA LEU A 191 25.75 -4.65 8.32
C LEU A 191 27.11 -4.85 7.62
N LEU A 192 27.11 -4.92 6.29
CA LEU A 192 28.34 -5.03 5.49
C LEU A 192 29.07 -3.71 5.30
N THR A 193 28.33 -2.58 5.32
CA THR A 193 28.87 -1.25 5.00
C THR A 193 29.19 -0.41 6.23
N MET A 194 28.46 -0.58 7.35
CA MET A 194 28.65 0.22 8.56
C MET A 194 29.71 -0.40 9.50
N GLU A 195 30.40 0.44 10.25
CA GLU A 195 31.45 0.01 11.21
C GLU A 195 30.89 -0.51 12.54
N SER A 196 29.58 -0.51 12.75
CA SER A 196 28.95 -1.00 13.97
C SER A 196 27.70 -1.81 13.67
N THR A 197 27.56 -2.95 14.32
CA THR A 197 26.36 -3.81 14.20
C THR A 197 25.10 -3.16 14.77
N VAL A 198 25.19 -2.13 15.60
CA VAL A 198 24.06 -1.43 16.22
C VAL A 198 23.46 -0.38 15.30
N VAL A 199 24.29 0.28 14.50
CA VAL A 199 23.89 1.36 13.58
C VAL A 199 22.75 0.97 12.64
N PRO A 200 22.80 -0.19 11.95
CA PRO A 200 21.71 -0.62 11.08
C PRO A 200 20.34 -0.69 11.75
N PHE A 201 20.29 -1.17 13.00
CA PHE A 201 19.04 -1.23 13.75
C PHE A 201 18.53 0.15 14.16
N VAL A 202 19.42 1.07 14.52
CA VAL A 202 19.07 2.47 14.82
C VAL A 202 18.50 3.16 13.59
N PHE A 203 19.09 2.93 12.41
CA PHE A 203 18.59 3.48 11.15
C PHE A 203 17.24 2.91 10.79
N LEU A 204 17.08 1.60 10.81
CA LEU A 204 15.80 0.95 10.51
C LEU A 204 14.70 1.38 11.48
N LEU A 205 15.00 1.57 12.76
CA LEU A 205 14.05 2.07 13.73
C LEU A 205 13.59 3.50 13.41
N SER A 206 14.54 4.39 13.05
CA SER A 206 14.21 5.77 12.64
C SER A 206 13.34 5.79 11.38
N ILE A 207 13.68 4.96 10.39
CA ILE A 207 12.94 4.87 9.13
C ILE A 207 11.55 4.25 9.35
N ALA A 208 11.44 3.22 10.20
CA ALA A 208 10.17 2.62 10.57
C ALA A 208 9.22 3.64 11.18
N LEU A 209 9.71 4.50 12.10
CA LEU A 209 8.93 5.61 12.65
C LEU A 209 8.47 6.58 11.56
N ALA A 210 9.35 6.95 10.62
CA ALA A 210 9.01 7.81 9.51
C ALA A 210 7.93 7.20 8.60
N ILE A 211 8.01 5.89 8.31
CA ILE A 211 6.99 5.15 7.54
C ILE A 211 5.65 5.13 8.28
N ILE A 212 5.65 4.85 9.60
CA ILE A 212 4.44 4.87 10.41
C ILE A 212 3.77 6.25 10.38
N TYR A 213 4.55 7.33 10.48
CA TYR A 213 4.00 8.69 10.40
C TYR A 213 3.47 9.03 9.02
N ASN A 214 4.17 8.59 7.95
CA ASN A 214 3.69 8.78 6.59
C ASN A 214 2.35 8.09 6.38
N PHE A 215 2.24 6.81 6.74
CA PHE A 215 0.99 6.08 6.62
C PHE A 215 -0.12 6.64 7.52
N GLY A 216 0.20 6.99 8.77
CA GLY A 216 -0.78 7.55 9.69
C GLY A 216 -1.32 8.90 9.25
N SER A 217 -0.51 9.73 8.60
CA SER A 217 -0.95 11.03 8.08
C SER A 217 -1.81 10.94 6.81
N ASN A 218 -1.94 9.76 6.19
CA ASN A 218 -2.82 9.56 5.03
C ASN A 218 -4.31 9.71 5.37
N ILE A 219 -4.69 9.66 6.65
CA ILE A 219 -6.07 9.98 7.09
C ILE A 219 -6.56 11.33 6.57
N ILE A 220 -5.65 12.28 6.33
CA ILE A 220 -5.99 13.60 5.77
C ILE A 220 -6.44 13.49 4.32
N LEU A 221 -5.99 12.46 3.59
CA LEU A 221 -6.35 12.19 2.20
C LEU A 221 -7.67 11.38 2.12
N GLY A 222 -8.06 10.71 3.21
CA GLY A 222 -9.22 9.85 3.28
C GLY A 222 -8.95 8.44 2.73
N GLU A 223 -8.56 8.34 1.49
CA GLU A 223 -8.19 7.07 0.85
C GLU A 223 -6.85 7.18 0.10
N ILE A 224 -6.20 6.06 -0.14
CA ILE A 224 -4.99 5.93 -0.97
C ILE A 224 -5.10 4.67 -1.83
N SER A 225 -4.41 4.67 -2.98
CA SER A 225 -4.29 3.47 -3.81
C SER A 225 -3.52 2.35 -3.11
N TYR A 226 -3.92 1.09 -3.35
CA TYR A 226 -3.14 -0.06 -2.91
C TYR A 226 -1.71 -0.05 -3.52
N ILE A 227 -1.54 0.47 -4.73
CA ILE A 227 -0.24 0.64 -5.39
C ILE A 227 0.61 1.64 -4.61
N THR A 228 0.04 2.80 -4.27
CA THR A 228 0.71 3.81 -3.44
C THR A 228 1.11 3.24 -2.09
N LYS A 229 0.21 2.51 -1.43
CA LYS A 229 0.48 1.85 -0.15
C LYS A 229 1.66 0.87 -0.25
N ALA A 230 1.69 0.03 -1.29
CA ALA A 230 2.77 -0.93 -1.49
C ALA A 230 4.12 -0.26 -1.73
N LEU A 231 4.16 0.76 -2.59
CA LEU A 231 5.40 1.42 -2.98
C LEU A 231 5.94 2.38 -1.91
N ALA A 232 5.05 3.06 -1.16
CA ALA A 232 5.45 4.10 -0.21
C ALA A 232 6.42 3.60 0.85
N ALA A 233 6.21 2.41 1.43
CA ALA A 233 7.09 1.85 2.45
C ALA A 233 8.48 1.55 1.89
N VAL A 234 8.55 0.88 0.74
CA VAL A 234 9.82 0.44 0.15
C VAL A 234 10.63 1.62 -0.37
N LEU A 235 9.98 2.56 -1.08
CA LEU A 235 10.65 3.75 -1.59
C LEU A 235 11.12 4.67 -0.47
N GLN A 236 10.31 4.86 0.58
CA GLN A 236 10.71 5.67 1.73
C GLN A 236 11.91 5.07 2.44
N LEU A 237 11.97 3.73 2.58
CA LEU A 237 13.12 3.04 3.16
C LEU A 237 14.40 3.34 2.36
N GLY A 238 14.36 3.22 1.04
CA GLY A 238 15.52 3.50 0.18
C GLY A 238 15.96 4.96 0.23
N VAL A 239 15.04 5.90 0.03
CA VAL A 239 15.35 7.34 -0.04
C VAL A 239 15.84 7.90 1.30
N THR A 240 15.24 7.46 2.42
CA THR A 240 15.58 8.02 3.74
C THR A 240 16.91 7.47 4.28
N MET A 241 17.31 6.29 3.82
CA MET A 241 18.54 5.65 4.29
C MET A 241 19.79 6.46 3.96
N ASP A 242 19.87 7.01 2.76
CA ASP A 242 21.04 7.80 2.33
C ASP A 242 21.25 9.03 3.23
N TYR A 243 20.18 9.70 3.64
CA TYR A 243 20.25 10.83 4.56
C TYR A 243 20.78 10.41 5.94
N SER A 244 20.42 9.22 6.40
CA SER A 244 20.89 8.67 7.67
C SER A 244 22.37 8.35 7.67
N ILE A 245 22.88 7.81 6.57
CA ILE A 245 24.29 7.54 6.36
C ILE A 245 25.11 8.84 6.36
N PHE A 246 24.65 9.86 5.62
CA PHE A 246 25.30 11.17 5.59
C PHE A 246 25.43 11.80 6.97
N LEU A 247 24.37 11.76 7.76
CA LEU A 247 24.38 12.33 9.10
C LEU A 247 25.34 11.59 10.03
N LEU A 248 25.36 10.25 10.00
CA LEU A 248 26.26 9.48 10.85
C LEU A 248 27.73 9.71 10.51
N HIS A 249 28.11 9.65 9.24
CA HIS A 249 29.48 9.93 8.83
C HIS A 249 29.93 11.32 9.28
N ARG A 250 29.06 12.32 9.15
CA ARG A 250 29.39 13.67 9.63
C ARG A 250 29.49 13.72 11.14
N TYR A 251 28.67 12.99 11.86
CA TYR A 251 28.77 12.89 13.32
C TYR A 251 30.11 12.27 13.74
N ASP A 252 30.55 11.20 13.11
CA ASP A 252 31.83 10.55 13.40
C ASP A 252 33.02 11.49 13.10
N GLU A 253 32.97 12.27 12.01
CA GLU A 253 33.97 13.31 11.73
C GLU A 253 34.02 14.41 12.80
N GLU A 254 32.87 14.92 13.24
CA GLU A 254 32.79 15.96 14.26
C GLU A 254 33.21 15.44 15.65
N LEU A 255 32.96 14.17 15.98
CA LEU A 255 33.49 13.54 17.19
C LEU A 255 35.02 13.49 17.22
N GLY A 256 35.68 13.35 16.06
CA GLY A 256 37.14 13.41 15.95
C GLY A 256 37.68 14.82 16.24
N ARG A 257 36.86 15.87 16.12
CA ARG A 257 37.23 17.27 16.35
C ARG A 257 36.84 17.79 17.73
N THR A 258 35.69 17.34 18.25
CA THR A 258 35.10 17.83 19.49
C THR A 258 34.70 16.67 20.39
N PRO A 259 35.27 16.57 21.62
CA PRO A 259 34.97 15.44 22.53
C PRO A 259 33.52 15.45 23.06
N ASP A 260 32.83 16.60 23.01
CA ASP A 260 31.43 16.72 23.44
C ASP A 260 30.51 16.18 22.36
N LYS A 261 29.84 15.06 22.66
CA LYS A 261 28.89 14.39 21.78
C LYS A 261 27.69 15.26 21.36
N ILE A 262 27.23 16.14 22.26
CA ILE A 262 26.12 17.05 21.99
C ILE A 262 26.55 18.12 20.99
N GLU A 263 27.73 18.66 21.18
CA GLU A 263 28.31 19.65 20.26
C GLU A 263 28.63 19.01 18.91
N ALA A 264 29.27 17.84 18.89
CA ALA A 264 29.55 17.10 17.67
C ALA A 264 28.28 16.79 16.87
N MET A 265 27.21 16.31 17.53
CA MET A 265 25.93 16.05 16.87
C MET A 265 25.28 17.35 16.36
N SER A 266 25.34 18.43 17.13
CA SER A 266 24.83 19.72 16.69
C SER A 266 25.52 20.22 15.43
N ASN A 267 26.85 20.09 15.36
CA ASN A 267 27.65 20.47 14.18
C ASN A 267 27.36 19.54 12.99
N ALA A 268 27.21 18.23 13.24
CA ALA A 268 26.84 17.28 12.20
C ALA A 268 25.51 17.63 11.54
N ILE A 269 24.46 17.90 12.36
CA ILE A 269 23.17 18.35 11.85
C ILE A 269 23.29 19.61 11.00
N GLN A 270 24.03 20.62 11.47
CA GLN A 270 24.19 21.90 10.76
C GLN A 270 24.87 21.70 9.40
N ASN A 271 25.94 20.92 9.39
CA ASN A 271 26.78 20.72 8.20
C ASN A 271 26.12 19.81 7.14
N THR A 272 25.24 18.91 7.56
CA THR A 272 24.51 18.01 6.62
C THR A 272 23.16 18.59 6.17
N PHE A 273 22.57 19.51 6.92
CA PHE A 273 21.22 20.02 6.68
C PHE A 273 21.01 20.54 5.27
N VAL A 274 21.95 21.37 4.76
CA VAL A 274 21.81 21.97 3.42
C VAL A 274 21.87 20.90 2.33
N SER A 275 22.74 19.90 2.48
CA SER A 275 22.86 18.81 1.53
C SER A 275 21.62 17.90 1.54
N ILE A 276 21.11 17.57 2.73
CA ILE A 276 19.88 16.75 2.89
C ILE A 276 18.68 17.49 2.29
N ILE A 277 18.49 18.77 2.61
CA ILE A 277 17.38 19.58 2.06
C ILE A 277 17.52 19.71 0.54
N GLY A 278 18.71 19.97 0.02
CA GLY A 278 18.94 20.08 -1.43
C GLY A 278 18.55 18.80 -2.17
N SER A 279 19.04 17.65 -1.71
CA SER A 279 18.72 16.35 -2.30
C SER A 279 17.24 15.99 -2.14
N SER A 280 16.66 16.20 -0.95
CA SER A 280 15.25 15.89 -0.70
C SER A 280 14.31 16.78 -1.50
N THR A 281 14.64 18.04 -1.71
CA THR A 281 13.83 18.96 -2.52
C THR A 281 13.71 18.48 -3.97
N THR A 282 14.79 17.98 -4.57
CA THR A 282 14.71 17.42 -5.92
C THR A 282 13.85 16.16 -5.99
N THR A 283 13.95 15.30 -4.98
CA THR A 283 13.12 14.09 -4.88
C THR A 283 11.65 14.45 -4.68
N VAL A 284 11.34 15.39 -3.79
CA VAL A 284 9.97 15.90 -3.57
C VAL A 284 9.41 16.52 -4.85
N ALA A 285 10.20 17.35 -5.56
CA ALA A 285 9.79 17.95 -6.83
C ALA A 285 9.50 16.87 -7.89
N GLY A 286 10.31 15.81 -7.95
CA GLY A 286 10.08 14.67 -8.84
C GLY A 286 8.76 13.94 -8.54
N PHE A 287 8.45 13.69 -7.26
CA PHE A 287 7.16 13.09 -6.89
C PHE A 287 5.99 14.04 -7.15
N LEU A 288 6.11 15.33 -6.85
CA LEU A 288 5.06 16.29 -7.14
C LEU A 288 4.80 16.48 -8.64
N ALA A 289 5.79 16.22 -9.51
CA ALA A 289 5.57 16.23 -10.95
C ALA A 289 4.56 15.16 -11.40
N LEU A 290 4.40 14.04 -10.66
CA LEU A 290 3.36 13.04 -10.92
C LEU A 290 1.94 13.61 -10.77
N CYS A 291 1.77 14.66 -9.96
CA CYS A 291 0.47 15.31 -9.78
C CYS A 291 -0.01 16.05 -11.05
N ALA A 292 0.85 16.23 -12.06
CA ALA A 292 0.47 16.83 -13.35
C ALA A 292 -0.11 15.80 -14.35
N MET A 293 -0.19 14.51 -13.96
CA MET A 293 -0.80 13.48 -14.80
C MET A 293 -2.33 13.59 -14.77
N ASP A 294 -2.97 13.34 -15.91
CA ASP A 294 -4.43 13.24 -16.00
C ASP A 294 -4.98 12.04 -15.22
N LEU A 295 -4.18 10.98 -15.10
CA LEU A 295 -4.50 9.81 -14.26
C LEU A 295 -4.34 10.19 -12.78
N THR A 296 -5.44 10.21 -12.03
CA THR A 296 -5.45 10.64 -10.62
C THR A 296 -4.60 9.77 -9.70
N LEU A 297 -4.24 8.55 -10.13
CA LEU A 297 -3.24 7.70 -9.47
C LEU A 297 -1.88 8.40 -9.35
N GLY A 298 -1.50 9.19 -10.36
CA GLY A 298 -0.26 9.98 -10.31
C GLY A 298 -0.28 11.01 -9.17
N MET A 299 -1.41 11.67 -8.96
CA MET A 299 -1.60 12.62 -7.85
C MET A 299 -1.55 11.91 -6.49
N ASP A 300 -2.21 10.76 -6.35
CA ASP A 300 -2.20 9.97 -5.13
C ASP A 300 -0.76 9.54 -4.76
N MET A 301 -0.04 8.92 -5.69
CA MET A 301 1.37 8.54 -5.51
C MET A 301 2.25 9.76 -5.22
N GLY A 302 2.09 10.82 -6.01
CA GLY A 302 2.90 12.03 -5.91
C GLY A 302 2.84 12.67 -4.53
N ILE A 303 1.64 12.85 -4.00
CA ILE A 303 1.42 13.46 -2.68
C ILE A 303 1.95 12.56 -1.55
N VAL A 304 1.61 11.27 -1.56
CA VAL A 304 2.01 10.34 -0.48
C VAL A 304 3.52 10.17 -0.45
N MET A 305 4.18 10.05 -1.63
CA MET A 305 5.63 9.91 -1.72
C MET A 305 6.37 11.20 -1.33
N ALA A 306 5.94 12.37 -1.85
CA ALA A 306 6.52 13.65 -1.49
C ALA A 306 6.43 13.92 0.02
N LYS A 307 5.26 13.67 0.61
CA LYS A 307 5.04 13.76 2.06
C LYS A 307 5.93 12.78 2.82
N GLY A 308 6.08 11.54 2.32
CA GLY A 308 6.96 10.53 2.89
C GLY A 308 8.41 10.97 2.96
N VAL A 309 8.93 11.60 1.89
CA VAL A 309 10.29 12.16 1.88
C VAL A 309 10.43 13.29 2.91
N ILE A 310 9.48 14.22 2.97
CA ILE A 310 9.50 15.32 3.95
C ILE A 310 9.52 14.78 5.38
N ILE A 311 8.65 13.82 5.71
CA ILE A 311 8.60 13.17 7.02
C ILE A 311 9.91 12.42 7.30
N GLY A 312 10.46 11.73 6.29
CA GLY A 312 11.75 11.05 6.37
C GLY A 312 12.89 12.00 6.73
N VAL A 313 12.98 13.14 6.06
CA VAL A 313 13.97 14.20 6.36
C VAL A 313 13.77 14.75 7.78
N LEU A 314 12.54 15.02 8.20
CA LEU A 314 12.26 15.47 9.54
C LEU A 314 12.72 14.43 10.58
N CYS A 315 12.45 13.16 10.38
CA CYS A 315 12.92 12.10 11.26
C CYS A 315 14.46 11.98 11.25
N THR A 316 15.09 12.11 10.09
CA THR A 316 16.56 12.07 9.98
C THR A 316 17.23 13.24 10.73
N VAL A 317 16.61 14.41 10.74
CA VAL A 317 17.20 15.60 11.42
C VAL A 317 16.84 15.66 12.91
N THR A 318 15.78 14.98 13.35
CA THR A 318 15.29 15.06 14.74
C THR A 318 15.39 13.75 15.51
N VAL A 319 14.75 12.69 14.99
CA VAL A 319 14.63 11.39 15.66
C VAL A 319 15.95 10.61 15.59
N LEU A 320 16.57 10.57 14.42
CA LEU A 320 17.81 9.81 14.22
C LEU A 320 18.97 10.33 15.07
N PRO A 321 19.25 11.65 15.17
CA PRO A 321 20.27 12.19 16.08
C PRO A 321 20.01 11.78 17.54
N SER A 322 18.73 11.81 17.93
CA SER A 322 18.32 11.43 19.28
C SER A 322 18.57 9.95 19.56
N LEU A 323 18.30 9.07 18.61
CA LEU A 323 18.60 7.64 18.69
C LEU A 323 20.11 7.40 18.73
N ILE A 324 20.90 8.02 17.86
CA ILE A 324 22.36 7.89 17.84
C ILE A 324 22.95 8.30 19.18
N LEU A 325 22.56 9.43 19.75
CA LEU A 325 23.06 9.90 21.04
C LEU A 325 22.70 8.97 22.21
N ILE A 326 21.50 8.38 22.19
CA ILE A 326 21.06 7.45 23.24
C ILE A 326 21.78 6.11 23.13
N PHE A 327 21.97 5.63 21.91
CA PHE A 327 22.65 4.35 21.63
C PHE A 327 24.16 4.50 21.38
N ASP A 328 24.75 5.67 21.63
CA ASP A 328 26.17 5.94 21.38
C ASP A 328 27.10 4.96 22.07
N GLY A 329 26.82 4.59 23.34
CA GLY A 329 27.61 3.59 24.07
C GLY A 329 27.64 2.23 23.37
N PRO A 330 26.49 1.60 23.09
CA PRO A 330 26.41 0.39 22.28
C PRO A 330 27.05 0.51 20.89
N ILE A 331 26.85 1.62 20.20
CA ILE A 331 27.42 1.87 18.85
C ILE A 331 28.95 1.74 18.89
N HIS A 332 29.60 2.39 19.85
CA HIS A 332 31.07 2.33 19.99
C HIS A 332 31.57 0.99 20.52
N LYS A 333 30.79 0.30 21.38
CA LYS A 333 31.15 -0.98 21.96
C LYS A 333 31.20 -2.13 20.94
N TYR A 334 30.29 -2.10 19.96
CA TYR A 334 30.13 -3.15 18.94
C TYR A 334 30.68 -2.72 17.57
N LYS A 335 31.74 -1.91 17.55
CA LYS A 335 32.46 -1.59 16.31
C LYS A 335 33.20 -2.81 15.76
N HIS A 336 33.19 -2.97 14.44
CA HIS A 336 33.92 -3.98 13.70
C HIS A 336 34.50 -3.35 12.41
N ARG A 337 35.48 -4.02 11.81
CA ARG A 337 36.01 -3.56 10.52
C ARG A 337 35.03 -3.89 9.41
N THR A 338 34.70 -2.90 8.59
CA THR A 338 33.86 -3.08 7.40
C THR A 338 34.63 -3.74 6.28
N ILE A 339 33.92 -4.46 5.41
CA ILE A 339 34.51 -5.07 4.20
C ILE A 339 35.00 -3.99 3.24
N LEU A 340 34.34 -2.80 3.22
CA LEU A 340 34.68 -1.69 2.34
C LEU A 340 35.89 -0.85 2.79
N THR A 341 36.30 -0.90 4.06
CA THR A 341 37.53 -0.24 4.51
C THR A 341 38.79 -1.03 4.17
N ALA A 342 38.66 -2.18 3.50
CA ALA A 342 39.78 -2.98 3.01
C ALA A 342 40.19 -2.63 1.57
N PHE A 343 39.54 -1.67 0.96
CA PHE A 343 39.88 -1.05 -0.32
C PHE A 343 40.14 0.44 -0.12
#